data_7d22057b347f7b18a6d79a858217ea4d
#
_entry.id   7d22057b347f7b18a6d79a858217ea4d
#
_cell.length_a   1.000
_cell.length_b   1.000
_cell.length_c   1.000
_cell.angle_alpha   90.00
_cell.angle_beta   90.00
_cell.angle_gamma   90.00
#
_symmetry.space_group_name_H-M   'P 1'
#
loop_
_entity.id
_entity.type
_entity.pdbx_description
1 polymer ?
#
loop_
_entity_poly.entity_id
_entity_poly.type
_entity_poly.pdbx_seq_one_letter_code
_entity_poly.pdbx_strand_id
1 'polypeptide(L)'
;MVSMASKEFLLRKIVSELRARYDYIFIDCPPSLGFLTVNALTASASVLVPLQCEYYALEGLSKLLTTVKAIKKRLNPVLRRVDILLTMYDKRN
;
A
#
# COMPACT_ATOMS: atom_id res chain seq x y z
N MET A 1 -15.60 -11.77 -18.49
CA MET A 1 -15.87 -10.49 -17.79
C MET A 1 -15.53 -10.64 -16.31
N VAL A 2 -14.76 -9.69 -15.79
CA VAL A 2 -14.36 -9.71 -14.38
C VAL A 2 -15.50 -9.14 -13.56
N SER A 3 -15.92 -9.88 -12.53
CA SER A 3 -16.97 -9.41 -11.63
C SER A 3 -16.46 -8.26 -10.76
N MET A 4 -17.36 -7.46 -10.19
CA MET A 4 -16.99 -6.38 -9.27
C MET A 4 -16.22 -6.92 -8.06
N ALA A 5 -16.57 -8.11 -7.60
CA ALA A 5 -15.96 -8.71 -6.42
C ALA A 5 -14.50 -9.15 -6.64
N SER A 6 -14.04 -9.27 -7.89
CA SER A 6 -12.67 -9.71 -8.16
C SER A 6 -11.78 -8.60 -8.71
N LYS A 7 -12.28 -7.38 -8.84
CA LYS A 7 -11.48 -6.26 -9.35
C LYS A 7 -10.28 -5.92 -8.47
N GLU A 8 -10.41 -6.11 -7.16
CA GLU A 8 -9.36 -5.81 -6.21
C GLU A 8 -8.14 -6.74 -6.35
N PHE A 9 -8.28 -7.84 -7.05
CA PHE A 9 -7.24 -8.86 -7.21
C PHE A 9 -6.54 -8.86 -8.55
N LEU A 10 -6.84 -7.90 -9.42
CA LEU A 10 -6.25 -7.86 -10.77
C LEU A 10 -4.73 -7.72 -10.72
N LEU A 11 -4.23 -6.76 -9.96
CA LEU A 11 -2.79 -6.54 -9.84
C LEU A 11 -2.12 -7.69 -9.11
N ARG A 12 -2.77 -8.25 -8.10
CA ARG A 12 -2.24 -9.39 -7.35
C ARG A 12 -1.97 -10.57 -8.26
N LYS A 13 -2.84 -10.82 -9.22
CA LYS A 13 -2.65 -11.90 -10.18
C LYS A 13 -1.39 -11.68 -11.02
N ILE A 14 -1.21 -10.45 -11.51
CA ILE A 14 -0.04 -10.09 -12.32
C ILE A 14 1.25 -10.23 -11.50
N VAL A 15 1.24 -9.72 -10.28
CA VAL A 15 2.39 -9.79 -9.37
C VAL A 15 2.75 -11.24 -9.05
N SER A 16 1.75 -12.10 -8.84
CA SER A 16 1.96 -13.52 -8.60
C SER A 16 2.77 -14.18 -9.70
N GLU A 17 2.49 -13.83 -10.94
CA GLU A 17 3.19 -14.38 -12.10
C GLU A 17 4.64 -13.89 -12.19
N LEU A 18 4.94 -12.71 -11.65
CA LEU A 18 6.26 -12.11 -11.69
C LEU A 18 7.16 -12.54 -10.52
N ARG A 19 6.61 -13.09 -9.47
CA ARG A 19 7.36 -13.40 -8.24
C ARG A 19 8.50 -14.37 -8.44
N ALA A 20 8.38 -15.28 -9.38
CA ALA A 20 9.43 -16.26 -9.67
C ALA A 20 10.61 -15.65 -10.43
N ARG A 21 10.42 -14.46 -11.01
CA ARG A 21 11.42 -13.83 -11.89
C ARG A 21 12.18 -12.70 -11.21
N TYR A 22 11.66 -12.16 -10.11
CA TYR A 22 12.24 -10.99 -9.45
C TYR A 22 12.30 -11.20 -7.94
N ASP A 23 13.38 -10.73 -7.35
CA ASP A 23 13.56 -10.77 -5.90
C ASP A 23 12.72 -9.71 -5.20
N TYR A 24 12.58 -8.54 -5.84
CA TYR A 24 11.81 -7.42 -5.31
C TYR A 24 10.89 -6.87 -6.38
N ILE A 25 9.67 -6.55 -5.99
CA ILE A 25 8.70 -5.90 -6.87
C ILE A 25 8.16 -4.68 -6.13
N PHE A 26 8.39 -3.50 -6.68
CA PHE A 26 7.89 -2.24 -6.12
C PHE A 26 6.67 -1.79 -6.90
N ILE A 27 5.64 -1.44 -6.18
CA ILE A 27 4.41 -0.90 -6.76
C ILE A 27 4.29 0.55 -6.31
N ASP A 28 4.50 1.47 -7.24
CA ASP A 28 4.32 2.89 -6.99
C ASP A 28 2.86 3.24 -7.23
N CYS A 29 2.24 3.90 -6.28
CA CYS A 29 0.84 4.26 -6.40
C CYS A 29 0.62 5.72 -5.96
N PRO A 30 -0.42 6.37 -6.51
CA PRO A 30 -0.71 7.75 -6.15
C PRO A 30 -1.18 7.85 -4.69
N PRO A 31 -1.09 9.05 -4.09
CA PRO A 31 -1.45 9.24 -2.68
C PRO A 31 -2.96 9.22 -2.42
N SER A 32 -3.76 8.85 -3.37
CA SER A 32 -5.21 8.73 -3.20
C SER A 32 -5.58 7.33 -2.71
N LEU A 33 -6.70 7.22 -1.99
CA LEU A 33 -7.18 5.94 -1.48
C LEU A 33 -8.23 5.34 -2.43
N GLY A 34 -7.97 5.44 -3.73
CA GLY A 34 -8.87 4.94 -4.75
C GLY A 34 -8.63 3.47 -5.10
N PHE A 35 -9.25 3.07 -6.19
CA PHE A 35 -9.23 1.69 -6.66
C PHE A 35 -7.82 1.16 -6.93
N LEU A 36 -6.95 1.99 -7.51
CA LEU A 36 -5.57 1.58 -7.79
C LEU A 36 -4.78 1.31 -6.51
N THR A 37 -4.98 2.13 -5.49
CA THR A 37 -4.32 1.93 -4.20
C THR A 37 -4.81 0.65 -3.53
N VAL A 38 -6.10 0.36 -3.61
CA VAL A 38 -6.66 -0.90 -3.08
C VAL A 38 -6.02 -2.10 -3.79
N ASN A 39 -5.88 -2.05 -5.11
CA ASN A 39 -5.22 -3.12 -5.86
C ASN A 39 -3.76 -3.28 -5.43
N ALA A 40 -3.03 -2.18 -5.28
CA ALA A 40 -1.63 -2.21 -4.89
C ALA A 40 -1.46 -2.85 -3.50
N LEU A 41 -2.27 -2.45 -2.54
CA LEU A 41 -2.22 -2.99 -1.18
C LEU A 41 -2.64 -4.47 -1.14
N THR A 42 -3.61 -4.84 -1.95
CA THR A 42 -4.06 -6.24 -2.02
C THR A 42 -2.98 -7.14 -2.60
N ALA A 43 -2.12 -6.61 -3.45
CA ALA A 43 -1.04 -7.36 -4.09
C ALA A 43 0.28 -7.37 -3.30
N SER A 44 0.36 -6.61 -2.21
CA SER A 44 1.62 -6.37 -1.51
C SER A 44 1.77 -7.22 -0.25
N ALA A 45 3.02 -7.54 0.10
CA ALA A 45 3.35 -8.17 1.37
C ALA A 45 3.75 -7.13 2.42
N SER A 46 4.20 -5.96 1.99
CA SER A 46 4.57 -4.87 2.89
C SER A 46 4.31 -3.53 2.21
N VAL A 47 4.15 -2.51 3.03
CA VAL A 47 3.88 -1.15 2.58
C VAL A 47 4.97 -0.24 3.14
N LEU A 48 5.55 0.59 2.28
CA LEU A 48 6.48 1.64 2.69
C LEU A 48 5.79 2.98 2.48
N VAL A 49 5.64 3.73 3.56
CA VAL A 49 4.98 5.03 3.53
C VAL A 49 6.02 6.14 3.70
N PRO A 50 6.40 6.84 2.63
CA PRO A 50 7.22 8.05 2.79
C PRO A 50 6.35 9.16 3.37
N LEU A 51 6.81 9.73 4.46
CA LEU A 51 6.04 10.72 5.21
C LEU A 51 6.89 11.97 5.44
N GLN A 52 6.43 13.11 4.95
CA GLN A 52 7.07 14.37 5.25
C GLN A 52 6.76 14.77 6.70
N CYS A 53 7.77 15.36 7.37
CA CYS A 53 7.62 15.75 8.76
C CYS A 53 6.81 17.06 8.89
N GLU A 54 5.53 16.97 8.59
CA GLU A 54 4.60 18.09 8.65
C GLU A 54 3.35 17.68 9.41
N TYR A 55 2.69 18.66 10.00
CA TYR A 55 1.48 18.43 10.80
C TYR A 55 0.39 17.73 9.99
N TYR A 56 0.14 18.19 8.76
CA TYR A 56 -0.94 17.66 7.93
C TYR A 56 -0.68 16.24 7.46
N ALA A 57 0.57 15.83 7.41
CA ALA A 57 0.91 14.48 7.00
C ALA A 57 0.39 13.42 7.98
N LEU A 58 0.26 13.76 9.25
CA LEU A 58 -0.23 12.83 10.26
C LEU A 58 -1.70 12.47 10.05
N GLU A 59 -2.52 13.40 9.58
CA GLU A 59 -3.93 13.10 9.28
C GLU A 59 -4.03 12.12 8.12
N GLY A 60 -3.27 12.35 7.05
CA GLY A 60 -3.23 11.45 5.92
C GLY A 60 -2.73 10.06 6.29
N LEU A 61 -1.72 10.00 7.17
CA LEU A 61 -1.19 8.74 7.65
C LEU A 61 -2.26 7.94 8.42
N SER A 62 -3.02 8.61 9.28
CA SER A 62 -4.07 7.95 10.04
C SER A 62 -5.11 7.30 9.14
N LYS A 63 -5.53 8.02 8.10
CA LYS A 63 -6.49 7.49 7.12
C LYS A 63 -5.91 6.30 6.35
N LEU A 64 -4.65 6.41 5.95
CA LEU A 64 -3.98 5.33 5.23
C LEU A 64 -3.88 4.08 6.09
N LEU A 65 -3.49 4.22 7.36
CA LEU A 65 -3.37 3.07 8.27
C LEU A 65 -4.71 2.39 8.50
N THR A 66 -5.79 3.15 8.59
CA THR A 66 -7.13 2.60 8.71
C THR A 66 -7.50 1.78 7.48
N THR A 67 -7.18 2.30 6.29
CA THR A 67 -7.43 1.61 5.04
C THR A 67 -6.60 0.34 4.94
N VAL A 68 -5.32 0.39 5.30
CA VAL A 68 -4.44 -0.77 5.29
C VAL A 68 -4.99 -1.88 6.20
N LYS A 69 -5.44 -1.52 7.39
CA LYS A 69 -6.04 -2.51 8.31
C LYS A 69 -7.27 -3.17 7.71
N ALA A 70 -8.13 -2.41 7.06
CA ALA A 70 -9.33 -2.95 6.44
C ALA A 70 -8.99 -3.91 5.30
N ILE A 71 -8.01 -3.55 4.48
CA ILE A 71 -7.56 -4.40 3.37
C ILE A 71 -6.91 -5.67 3.89
N LYS A 72 -6.06 -5.55 4.90
CA LYS A 72 -5.42 -6.71 5.52
C LYS A 72 -6.46 -7.71 6.02
N LYS A 73 -7.50 -7.22 6.67
CA LYS A 73 -8.54 -8.07 7.24
C LYS A 73 -9.40 -8.73 6.18
N ARG A 74 -9.75 -8.00 5.13
CA ARG A 74 -10.77 -8.45 4.15
C ARG A 74 -10.19 -9.05 2.89
N LEU A 75 -9.07 -8.52 2.41
CA LEU A 75 -8.56 -8.86 1.07
C LEU A 75 -7.18 -9.47 1.08
N ASN A 76 -6.34 -9.15 2.05
CA ASN A 76 -4.94 -9.56 2.01
C ASN A 76 -4.36 -9.85 3.40
N PRO A 77 -4.62 -11.04 3.96
CA PRO A 77 -4.10 -11.40 5.30
C PRO A 77 -2.57 -11.49 5.36
N VAL A 78 -1.89 -11.61 4.20
CA VAL A 78 -0.43 -11.71 4.17
C VAL A 78 0.27 -10.36 4.18
N LEU A 79 -0.48 -9.28 4.13
CA LEU A 79 0.07 -7.93 4.29
C LEU A 79 0.47 -7.75 5.76
N ARG A 80 1.75 -7.92 6.05
CA ARG A 80 2.21 -8.02 7.45
C ARG A 80 3.03 -6.84 7.93
N ARG A 81 3.49 -5.97 7.05
CA ARG A 81 4.44 -4.94 7.48
C ARG A 81 4.10 -3.59 6.89
N VAL A 82 4.06 -2.59 7.74
CA VAL A 82 3.92 -1.19 7.33
C VAL A 82 5.10 -0.44 7.92
N ASP A 83 5.97 0.08 7.08
CA ASP A 83 7.12 0.88 7.48
C ASP A 83 6.87 2.33 7.09
N ILE A 84 7.24 3.24 7.97
CA ILE A 84 7.11 4.66 7.74
C ILE A 84 8.51 5.25 7.59
N LEU A 85 8.77 5.87 6.45
CA LEU A 85 10.03 6.54 6.18
C LEU A 85 9.83 8.05 6.29
N LEU A 86 10.45 8.64 7.30
CA LEU A 86 10.37 10.09 7.48
C LEU A 86 11.26 10.77 6.46
N THR A 87 10.66 11.61 5.64
CA THR A 87 11.38 12.39 4.64
C THR A 87 11.38 13.85 5.03
N MET A 88 12.35 14.62 4.54
CA MET A 88 12.46 16.05 4.83
C MET A 88 12.57 16.34 6.33
N TYR A 89 13.17 15.42 7.07
CA TYR A 89 13.37 15.57 8.52
C TYR A 89 14.49 16.56 8.79
N ASP A 90 14.24 17.50 9.72
CA ASP A 90 15.23 18.48 10.15
C ASP A 90 15.36 18.42 11.68
N LYS A 91 16.54 18.02 12.14
CA LYS A 91 16.85 17.89 13.56
C LYS A 91 16.80 19.21 14.31
N ARG A 92 16.95 20.33 13.59
CA ARG A 92 16.98 21.66 14.23
C ARG A 92 15.62 22.19 14.62
N ASN A 93 14.60 21.54 14.22
CA ASN A 93 13.23 21.94 14.56
C ASN A 93 12.68 21.15 15.72
#